data_33c13d8a38625d41d0e415334c8d4529
#
_entry.id   33c13d8a38625d41d0e415334c8d4529
#
_cell.length_a   1.000
_cell.length_b   1.000
_cell.length_c   1.000
_cell.angle_alpha   90.00
_cell.angle_beta   90.00
_cell.angle_gamma   90.00
#
_symmetry.space_group_name_H-M   'P 1'
#
loop_
_entity.id
_entity.type
_entity.pdbx_description
1 polymer ?
#
loop_
_entity_poly.entity_id
_entity_poly.type
_entity_poly.pdbx_seq_one_letter_code
_entity_poly.pdbx_strand_id
1 'polypeptide(L)'
;MAHVELSLSGAFVPQARTPAESEFVSSVDRWAATVWQALEPCLVIDVAFSIVAVSPSASELLGLGKGMDAVGQPLLGGEGSLRLIDFTAGGGDLTEQEIEKIPPLLALTSERLARGLMRVQPNGEDSHLTVDAIATPLLEADRVAASLTFFSAIRY
;
A
#
# COMPACT_ATOMS: atom_id res chain seq x y z
N MET A 1 -21.30 5.64 41.88
CA MET A 1 -20.90 5.65 40.97
C MET A 1 -20.69 5.69 40.42
N ALA A 2 -20.93 5.87 40.69
CA ALA A 2 -20.52 6.00 39.68
C ALA A 2 -20.46 6.02 39.18
N HIS A 3 -20.39 6.07 39.15
CA HIS A 3 -20.17 6.13 38.24
C HIS A 3 -19.87 6.33 37.71
N VAL A 4 -20.46 6.63 38.32
CA VAL A 4 -20.07 6.89 37.49
C VAL A 4 -19.88 7.12 37.05
N GLU A 5 -19.87 7.39 37.32
CA GLU A 5 -19.57 7.62 36.46
C GLU A 5 -19.14 7.80 35.90
N LEU A 6 -19.42 8.03 36.21
CA LEU A 6 -18.99 8.24 35.25
C LEU A 6 -18.81 8.73 34.87
N SER A 7 -18.90 9.10 35.44
CA SER A 7 -18.61 9.55 34.71
C SER A 7 -18.52 9.80 34.37
N LEU A 8 -18.76 10.10 34.45
CA LEU A 8 -18.62 10.43 33.57
C LEU A 8 -18.55 11.00 33.30
N SER A 9 -18.64 11.45 33.94
CA SER A 9 -18.52 11.99 33.26
C SER A 9 -18.54 12.36 32.79
N GLY A 10 -18.75 12.82 32.99
CA GLY A 10 -18.60 13.12 32.02
C GLY A 10 -18.61 13.21 31.52
N ALA A 11 -18.46 13.44 31.73
CA ALA A 11 -18.36 13.31 30.88
C ALA A 11 -18.27 13.12 30.34
N PHE A 12 -18.24 12.86 30.05
CA PHE A 12 -18.09 12.53 29.13
C PHE A 12 -18.52 12.55 28.55
N VAL A 13 -18.73 12.87 28.37
CA VAL A 13 -19.24 13.00 27.60
C VAL A 13 -19.44 13.14 26.82
N PRO A 14 -19.64 13.00 26.31
CA PRO A 14 -19.85 12.90 25.21
C PRO A 14 -20.04 13.72 24.43
N GLN A 15 -19.71 14.01 23.92
CA GLN A 15 -19.88 14.71 23.12
C GLN A 15 -20.22 14.43 22.05
N ALA A 16 -20.80 14.65 21.85
CA ALA A 16 -21.33 14.23 20.75
C ALA A 16 -20.95 14.87 19.58
N ARG A 17 -20.03 14.55 19.05
CA ARG A 17 -19.71 15.03 17.89
C ARG A 17 -20.47 14.32 16.93
N THR A 18 -21.07 14.88 15.99
CA THR A 18 -21.62 14.20 14.92
C THR A 18 -20.49 13.71 14.15
N PRO A 19 -20.55 12.52 13.81
CA PRO A 19 -19.49 11.97 13.04
C PRO A 19 -19.46 12.62 11.72
N ALA A 20 -20.12 13.59 11.55
CA ALA A 20 -20.17 14.18 10.40
C ALA A 20 -18.92 14.25 9.85
N GLU A 21 -18.64 14.80 9.27
CA GLU A 21 -17.74 15.27 8.53
C GLU A 21 -16.43 15.29 9.08
N SER A 22 -16.23 16.00 10.03
CA SER A 22 -14.89 16.25 10.53
C SER A 22 -14.31 15.02 11.17
N GLU A 23 -15.15 14.06 11.49
CA GLU A 23 -14.68 12.90 12.18
C GLU A 23 -14.44 11.74 11.28
N PHE A 24 -14.95 11.79 10.08
CA PHE A 24 -14.86 10.64 9.22
C PHE A 24 -13.50 10.63 8.53
N VAL A 25 -12.64 9.77 9.01
CA VAL A 25 -11.35 9.49 8.37
C VAL A 25 -11.46 8.08 7.83
N SER A 26 -11.27 7.91 6.54
CA SER A 26 -11.41 6.59 5.94
C SER A 26 -10.31 5.66 6.43
N SER A 27 -10.55 4.36 6.36
CA SER A 27 -9.54 3.40 6.74
C SER A 27 -8.33 3.51 5.83
N VAL A 28 -8.55 3.86 4.57
CA VAL A 28 -7.44 4.05 3.64
C VAL A 28 -6.58 5.23 4.08
N ASP A 29 -7.20 6.32 4.50
CA ASP A 29 -6.45 7.49 4.98
C ASP A 29 -5.64 7.17 6.22
N ARG A 30 -6.19 6.37 7.12
CA ARG A 30 -5.46 5.97 8.32
C ARG A 30 -4.25 5.11 7.98
N TRP A 31 -4.43 4.16 7.09
CA TRP A 31 -3.32 3.33 6.66
C TRP A 31 -2.28 4.13 5.90
N ALA A 32 -2.73 5.07 5.07
CA ALA A 32 -1.80 5.94 4.35
C ALA A 32 -0.93 6.73 5.34
N ALA A 33 -1.54 7.29 6.37
CA ALA A 33 -0.80 8.03 7.39
C ALA A 33 0.21 7.13 8.09
N THR A 34 -0.17 5.88 8.38
CA THR A 34 0.72 4.92 9.01
C THR A 34 1.89 4.57 8.10
N VAL A 35 1.61 4.34 6.82
CA VAL A 35 2.63 3.96 5.85
C VAL A 35 3.68 5.06 5.69
N TRP A 36 3.26 6.32 5.69
CA TRP A 36 4.22 7.42 5.58
C TRP A 36 5.26 7.42 6.68
N GLN A 37 4.92 6.87 7.85
CA GLN A 37 5.80 6.84 9.01
C GLN A 37 6.41 5.47 9.26
N ALA A 38 6.06 4.48 8.47
CA ALA A 38 6.53 3.12 8.71
C ALA A 38 8.01 2.97 8.37
N LEU A 39 8.70 2.16 9.15
CA LEU A 39 10.08 1.83 8.88
C LEU A 39 10.20 0.68 7.87
N GLU A 40 9.20 -0.18 7.83
CA GLU A 40 9.19 -1.30 6.90
C GLU A 40 8.82 -0.83 5.49
N PRO A 41 9.34 -1.50 4.47
CA PRO A 41 8.94 -1.17 3.11
C PRO A 41 7.47 -1.56 2.86
N CYS A 42 6.64 -0.57 2.66
CA CYS A 42 5.23 -0.81 2.40
C CYS A 42 4.63 0.31 1.58
N LEU A 43 3.52 0.00 0.92
CA LEU A 43 2.81 1.00 0.13
C LEU A 43 1.32 0.68 0.05
N VAL A 44 0.53 1.71 -0.23
CA VAL A 44 -0.91 1.58 -0.44
C VAL A 44 -1.22 2.04 -1.86
N ILE A 45 -2.00 1.25 -2.58
CA ILE A 45 -2.55 1.66 -3.88
C ILE A 45 -4.07 1.59 -3.80
N ASP A 46 -4.73 2.42 -4.59
CA ASP A 46 -6.20 2.44 -4.63
C ASP A 46 -6.71 1.51 -5.73
N VAL A 47 -8.03 1.48 -5.91
CA VAL A 47 -8.66 0.58 -6.89
C VAL A 47 -8.33 0.96 -8.32
N ALA A 48 -7.81 2.15 -8.56
CA ALA A 48 -7.34 2.55 -9.89
C ALA A 48 -5.86 2.23 -10.08
N PHE A 49 -5.26 1.51 -9.13
CA PHE A 49 -3.85 1.10 -9.15
C PHE A 49 -2.89 2.29 -9.03
N SER A 50 -3.37 3.38 -8.46
CA SER A 50 -2.55 4.57 -8.22
C SER A 50 -1.98 4.53 -6.82
N ILE A 51 -0.76 5.04 -6.66
CA ILE A 51 -0.09 5.06 -5.37
C ILE A 51 -0.73 6.11 -4.47
N VAL A 52 -1.16 5.68 -3.28
CA VAL A 52 -1.76 6.55 -2.28
C VAL A 52 -0.71 6.96 -1.25
N ALA A 53 0.13 6.03 -0.85
CA ALA A 53 1.19 6.29 0.14
C ALA A 53 2.28 5.24 -0.03
N VAL A 54 3.50 5.65 0.29
CA VAL A 54 4.64 4.74 0.21
C VAL A 54 5.62 5.11 1.32
N SER A 55 6.14 4.10 2.03
CA SER A 55 7.11 4.36 3.09
C SER A 55 8.45 4.75 2.47
N PRO A 56 9.28 5.50 3.21
CA PRO A 56 10.59 5.87 2.69
C PRO A 56 11.44 4.67 2.29
N SER A 57 11.41 3.60 3.07
CA SER A 57 12.19 2.42 2.74
C SER A 57 11.65 1.69 1.52
N ALA A 58 10.35 1.74 1.27
CA ALA A 58 9.78 1.15 0.05
C ALA A 58 10.17 1.96 -1.17
N SER A 59 10.13 3.29 -1.08
CA SER A 59 10.56 4.14 -2.19
C SER A 59 11.99 3.81 -2.59
N GLU A 60 12.85 3.64 -1.60
CA GLU A 60 14.25 3.31 -1.88
C GLU A 60 14.39 1.90 -2.44
N LEU A 61 13.74 0.93 -1.81
CA LEU A 61 13.83 -0.46 -2.22
C LEU A 61 13.33 -0.68 -3.65
N LEU A 62 12.24 -0.03 -3.99
CA LEU A 62 11.58 -0.24 -5.28
C LEU A 62 12.01 0.76 -6.35
N GLY A 63 12.83 1.73 -6.00
CA GLY A 63 13.33 2.70 -6.96
C GLY A 63 12.26 3.70 -7.39
N LEU A 64 11.38 4.10 -6.49
CA LEU A 64 10.29 5.01 -6.83
C LEU A 64 10.64 6.49 -6.72
N GLY A 65 11.89 6.79 -6.32
CA GLY A 65 12.29 8.17 -6.15
C GLY A 65 11.75 8.73 -4.84
N LYS A 66 11.34 10.00 -4.85
CA LYS A 66 10.76 10.58 -3.65
C LYS A 66 9.32 10.12 -3.54
N GLY A 67 8.96 9.62 -2.36
CA GLY A 67 7.62 9.09 -2.15
C GLY A 67 6.52 10.06 -2.48
N MET A 68 6.70 11.34 -2.15
CA MET A 68 5.67 12.33 -2.42
C MET A 68 5.43 12.53 -3.91
N ASP A 69 6.45 12.34 -4.73
CA ASP A 69 6.29 12.47 -6.17
C ASP A 69 5.60 11.26 -6.77
N ALA A 70 5.61 10.14 -6.07
CA ALA A 70 4.98 8.92 -6.55
C ALA A 70 3.46 8.91 -6.31
N VAL A 71 2.99 9.71 -5.36
CA VAL A 71 1.56 9.73 -5.02
C VAL A 71 0.75 10.21 -6.21
N GLY A 72 -0.32 9.47 -6.51
CA GLY A 72 -1.17 9.77 -7.65
C GLY A 72 -0.71 9.17 -8.94
N GLN A 73 0.52 8.64 -8.98
CA GLN A 73 1.02 7.99 -10.18
C GLN A 73 0.58 6.54 -10.21
N PRO A 74 0.38 5.97 -11.41
CA PRO A 74 0.09 4.54 -11.48
C PRO A 74 1.25 3.75 -10.91
N LEU A 75 0.95 2.64 -10.27
CA LEU A 75 2.00 1.78 -9.74
C LEU A 75 2.91 1.27 -10.85
N LEU A 76 2.34 0.95 -12.00
CA LEU A 76 3.07 0.41 -13.14
C LEU A 76 2.87 1.30 -14.34
N GLY A 77 3.90 1.38 -15.16
CA GLY A 77 3.78 1.98 -16.49
C GLY A 77 3.93 3.46 -16.58
N GLY A 78 4.26 4.19 -15.65
CA GLY A 78 4.47 5.63 -15.73
C GLY A 78 5.93 5.97 -15.54
N GLU A 79 6.26 7.23 -15.71
CA GLU A 79 7.59 7.70 -15.41
C GLU A 79 7.74 7.73 -13.89
N GLY A 80 8.78 7.11 -13.39
CA GLY A 80 9.02 7.07 -11.95
C GLY A 80 8.26 6.00 -11.21
N SER A 81 7.49 5.18 -11.91
CA SER A 81 6.76 4.12 -11.24
C SER A 81 7.57 2.84 -11.21
N LEU A 82 6.99 1.83 -10.59
CA LEU A 82 7.62 0.54 -10.38
C LEU A 82 7.91 -0.14 -11.71
N ARG A 83 9.12 -0.65 -11.87
CA ARG A 83 9.50 -1.44 -13.05
C ARG A 83 9.66 -2.88 -12.64
N LEU A 84 8.90 -3.74 -13.27
CA LEU A 84 8.95 -5.17 -13.02
C LEU A 84 9.49 -5.89 -14.22
N ILE A 85 10.23 -6.95 -13.97
CA ILE A 85 10.71 -7.85 -15.00
C ILE A 85 10.30 -9.25 -14.63
N ASP A 86 10.26 -10.13 -15.63
CA ASP A 86 9.84 -11.50 -15.39
C ASP A 86 11.01 -12.30 -14.77
N PHE A 87 10.76 -13.56 -14.46
CA PHE A 87 11.73 -14.41 -13.81
C PHE A 87 12.57 -15.20 -14.80
N THR A 88 12.52 -14.86 -16.06
CA THR A 88 13.39 -15.49 -17.04
C THR A 88 14.80 -14.92 -16.95
N ALA A 89 15.76 -15.64 -17.52
CA ALA A 89 17.14 -15.18 -17.50
C ALA A 89 17.31 -13.85 -18.23
N GLY A 90 16.49 -13.60 -19.25
CA GLY A 90 16.57 -12.35 -20.00
C GLY A 90 15.92 -11.17 -19.33
N GLY A 91 15.08 -11.39 -18.34
CA GLY A 91 14.44 -10.31 -17.63
C GLY A 91 13.54 -9.46 -18.50
N GLY A 92 12.62 -10.08 -19.22
CA GLY A 92 11.71 -9.34 -20.09
C GLY A 92 10.56 -8.70 -19.34
N ASP A 93 9.72 -7.98 -20.08
CA ASP A 93 8.55 -7.35 -19.50
C ASP A 93 7.50 -8.38 -19.15
N LEU A 94 6.72 -8.09 -18.11
CA LEU A 94 5.62 -8.95 -17.74
C LEU A 94 4.47 -8.80 -18.74
N THR A 95 3.79 -9.91 -18.99
CA THR A 95 2.54 -9.85 -19.77
C THR A 95 1.45 -9.25 -18.91
N GLU A 96 0.35 -8.86 -19.55
CA GLU A 96 -0.80 -8.33 -18.80
C GLU A 96 -1.31 -9.34 -17.79
N GLN A 97 -1.33 -10.61 -18.15
CA GLN A 97 -1.80 -11.65 -17.24
C GLN A 97 -0.89 -11.78 -16.02
N GLU A 98 0.40 -11.64 -16.22
CA GLU A 98 1.35 -11.70 -15.12
C GLU A 98 1.22 -10.47 -14.21
N ILE A 99 0.98 -9.31 -14.81
CA ILE A 99 0.80 -8.08 -14.04
C ILE A 99 -0.40 -8.20 -13.12
N GLU A 100 -1.49 -8.79 -13.58
CA GLU A 100 -2.69 -8.93 -12.78
C GLU A 100 -2.49 -9.83 -11.55
N LYS A 101 -1.44 -10.63 -11.57
CA LYS A 101 -1.19 -11.58 -10.49
C LYS A 101 -0.20 -11.09 -9.46
N ILE A 102 0.39 -9.90 -9.64
CA ILE A 102 1.29 -9.42 -8.60
C ILE A 102 0.48 -9.09 -7.35
N PRO A 103 1.04 -9.33 -6.16
CA PRO A 103 0.27 -9.21 -4.93
C PRO A 103 -0.51 -7.91 -4.76
N PRO A 104 0.06 -6.72 -5.02
CA PRO A 104 -0.72 -5.49 -4.82
C PRO A 104 -2.00 -5.44 -5.64
N LEU A 105 -1.96 -5.91 -6.88
CA LEU A 105 -3.12 -5.89 -7.75
C LEU A 105 -4.04 -7.07 -7.46
N LEU A 106 -3.46 -8.22 -7.20
CA LEU A 106 -4.25 -9.41 -6.94
C LEU A 106 -5.11 -9.26 -5.67
N ALA A 107 -4.58 -8.59 -4.65
CA ALA A 107 -5.36 -8.37 -3.44
C ALA A 107 -6.59 -7.53 -3.71
N LEU A 108 -6.51 -6.57 -4.65
CA LEU A 108 -7.66 -5.74 -5.01
C LEU A 108 -8.73 -6.55 -5.73
N THR A 109 -8.31 -7.39 -6.66
CA THR A 109 -9.28 -8.11 -7.50
C THR A 109 -9.82 -9.36 -6.83
N SER A 110 -9.00 -10.05 -6.04
CA SER A 110 -9.45 -11.26 -5.35
C SER A 110 -10.13 -10.95 -4.03
N GLU A 111 -9.93 -9.74 -3.51
CA GLU A 111 -10.47 -9.31 -2.22
C GLU A 111 -9.95 -10.17 -1.08
N ARG A 112 -8.75 -10.71 -1.24
CA ARG A 112 -8.11 -11.56 -0.26
C ARG A 112 -6.65 -11.21 -0.15
N LEU A 113 -6.03 -11.65 0.92
CA LEU A 113 -4.59 -11.53 1.08
C LEU A 113 -3.90 -12.25 -0.07
N ALA A 114 -2.90 -11.61 -0.65
CA ALA A 114 -2.13 -12.16 -1.76
C ALA A 114 -0.66 -12.09 -1.41
N ARG A 115 0.09 -13.11 -1.79
CA ARG A 115 1.53 -13.15 -1.53
C ARG A 115 2.23 -13.73 -2.74
N GLY A 116 3.38 -13.17 -3.06
CA GLY A 116 4.18 -13.67 -4.15
C GLY A 116 5.49 -12.94 -4.28
N LEU A 117 6.34 -13.45 -5.14
CA LEU A 117 7.62 -12.82 -5.43
C LEU A 117 7.46 -11.88 -6.60
N MET A 118 8.18 -10.77 -6.53
CA MET A 118 8.25 -9.81 -7.62
C MET A 118 9.71 -9.53 -7.91
N ARG A 119 10.03 -9.36 -9.18
CA ARG A 119 11.38 -9.04 -9.58
C ARG A 119 11.40 -7.61 -10.05
N VAL A 120 12.06 -6.77 -9.28
CA VAL A 120 12.02 -5.32 -9.44
C VAL A 120 13.33 -4.84 -10.04
N GLN A 121 13.22 -3.91 -10.96
CA GLN A 121 14.39 -3.23 -11.52
C GLN A 121 14.29 -1.76 -11.15
N PRO A 122 15.05 -1.32 -10.13
CA PRO A 122 15.00 0.09 -9.74
C PRO A 122 15.43 1.01 -10.87
N ASN A 123 14.90 2.20 -10.85
CA ASN A 123 15.16 3.17 -11.90
C ASN A 123 16.64 3.42 -12.10
N GLY A 124 17.08 3.39 -13.35
CA GLY A 124 18.43 3.76 -13.69
C GLY A 124 19.47 2.71 -13.36
N GLU A 125 19.04 1.55 -12.93
CA GLU A 125 19.98 0.49 -12.61
C GLU A 125 19.82 -0.69 -13.57
N ASP A 126 20.92 -1.33 -13.87
CA ASP A 126 20.88 -2.52 -14.70
C ASP A 126 20.60 -3.76 -13.86
N SER A 127 20.77 -3.63 -12.55
CA SER A 127 20.57 -4.77 -11.67
C SER A 127 19.10 -4.84 -11.24
N HIS A 128 18.68 -6.00 -10.82
CA HIS A 128 17.35 -6.22 -10.33
C HIS A 128 17.42 -6.95 -9.00
N LEU A 129 16.34 -6.91 -8.28
CA LEU A 129 16.25 -7.63 -7.01
C LEU A 129 14.89 -8.31 -6.93
N THR A 130 14.86 -9.39 -6.17
CA THR A 130 13.62 -10.12 -5.92
C THR A 130 13.09 -9.69 -4.56
N VAL A 131 11.81 -9.37 -4.51
CA VAL A 131 11.15 -9.03 -3.25
C VAL A 131 9.99 -9.99 -3.02
N ASP A 132 9.78 -10.33 -1.77
CA ASP A 132 8.60 -11.06 -1.32
C ASP A 132 7.57 -10.00 -0.97
N ALA A 133 6.41 -10.06 -1.59
CA ALA A 133 5.36 -9.08 -1.37
C ALA A 133 4.15 -9.75 -0.75
N ILE A 134 3.61 -9.13 0.31
CA ILE A 134 2.40 -9.61 0.96
C ILE A 134 1.43 -8.44 0.95
N ALA A 135 0.30 -8.63 0.28
CA ALA A 135 -0.69 -7.58 0.10
C ALA A 135 -2.00 -7.98 0.76
N THR A 136 -2.61 -7.03 1.44
CA THR A 136 -3.92 -7.24 2.06
C THR A 136 -4.88 -6.17 1.56
N PRO A 137 -6.13 -6.53 1.25
CA PRO A 137 -7.09 -5.52 0.84
C PRO A 137 -7.54 -4.69 2.04
N LEU A 138 -7.76 -3.41 1.81
CA LEU A 138 -8.30 -2.50 2.81
C LEU A 138 -9.74 -2.20 2.45
N LEU A 139 -10.62 -2.37 3.43
CA LEU A 139 -12.06 -2.23 3.21
C LEU A 139 -12.57 -0.89 3.71
N GLU A 140 -13.53 -0.34 2.99
CA GLU A 140 -14.32 0.76 3.46
C GLU A 140 -15.77 0.44 3.14
N ALA A 141 -16.64 0.50 4.13
CA ALA A 141 -18.04 0.15 3.97
C ALA A 141 -18.19 -1.21 3.31
N ASP A 142 -17.39 -2.16 3.76
CA ASP A 142 -17.41 -3.56 3.28
C ASP A 142 -17.02 -3.72 1.82
N ARG A 143 -16.39 -2.72 1.23
CA ARG A 143 -15.87 -2.81 -0.12
C ARG A 143 -14.38 -2.62 -0.11
N VAL A 144 -13.69 -3.28 -1.05
CA VAL A 144 -12.25 -3.08 -1.19
C VAL A 144 -12.02 -1.69 -1.77
N ALA A 145 -11.29 -0.88 -1.03
CA ALA A 145 -10.96 0.48 -1.45
C ALA A 145 -9.50 0.64 -1.83
N ALA A 146 -8.64 -0.25 -1.34
CA ALA A 146 -7.20 -0.13 -1.56
C ALA A 146 -6.54 -1.46 -1.23
N SER A 147 -5.25 -1.57 -1.50
CA SER A 147 -4.45 -2.67 -0.96
C SER A 147 -3.20 -2.11 -0.29
N LEU A 148 -2.81 -2.74 0.79
CA LEU A 148 -1.59 -2.43 1.52
C LEU A 148 -0.62 -3.58 1.29
N THR A 149 0.58 -3.27 0.81
CA THR A 149 1.57 -4.29 0.51
C THR A 149 2.84 -4.04 1.30
N PHE A 150 3.36 -5.09 1.92
CA PHE A 150 4.66 -5.08 2.56
C PHE A 150 5.64 -5.86 1.69
N PHE A 151 6.87 -5.36 1.62
CA PHE A 151 7.91 -5.95 0.78
C PHE A 151 9.12 -6.34 1.63
N SER A 152 9.74 -7.46 1.28
CA SER A 152 11.00 -7.88 1.89
C SER A 152 11.95 -8.29 0.79
N ALA A 153 13.15 -7.73 0.79
CA ALA A 153 14.15 -8.13 -0.18
C ALA A 153 14.60 -9.55 0.10
N ILE A 154 14.67 -10.35 -0.96
CA ILE A 154 15.19 -11.71 -0.84
C ILE A 154 16.69 -11.62 -1.06
N ARG A 155 17.45 -12.08 -0.10
CA ARG A 155 18.93 -12.09 -0.21
C ARG A 155 19.40 -13.51 -0.32
N TYR A 156 20.31 -13.74 -1.22
CA TYR A 156 20.90 -15.07 -1.44
C TYR A 156 22.28 -15.14 -0.85
#